data_8ae39570b6c67fab3da91f489d57caaa
#
_entry.id   8ae39570b6c67fab3da91f489d57caaa
#
_cell.length_a   1.000
_cell.length_b   1.000
_cell.length_c   1.000
_cell.angle_alpha   90.00
_cell.angle_beta   90.00
_cell.angle_gamma   90.00
#
_symmetry.space_group_name_H-M   'P 1'
#
loop_
_entity.id
_entity.type
_entity.pdbx_description
1 polymer ?
#
loop_
_entity_poly.entity_id
_entity_poly.type
_entity_poly.pdbx_seq_one_letter_code
_entity_poly.pdbx_strand_id
1 'polypeptide(L)'
;ECVGLDIKDVDFKNNGIMVTRKGGNQMVVYFGDEVAEALKNYMAGDREAATPLPGHEQALFLSTQRKRMGVQAVENMVKKYARQVTPNKKITPHKLRSTYGTSLYKETGDIYLVADVLGHKDVNTTKKHYAAIDDNRRRKAASAVKLREI
;
A
#
# COMPACT_ATOMS: atom_id res chain seq x y z
N GLU A 1 -6.85 7.56 2.80
CA GLU A 1 -5.86 8.04 1.82
C GLU A 1 -6.21 7.62 0.40
N CYS A 2 -6.41 6.32 0.17
CA CYS A 2 -6.69 5.80 -1.17
C CYS A 2 -7.95 6.42 -1.82
N VAL A 3 -9.04 6.47 -1.09
CA VAL A 3 -10.31 7.02 -1.60
C VAL A 3 -10.28 8.53 -1.82
N GLY A 4 -9.38 9.22 -1.14
CA GLY A 4 -9.17 10.65 -1.31
C GLY A 4 -8.33 11.05 -2.51
N LEU A 5 -7.77 10.09 -3.23
CA LEU A 5 -6.93 10.38 -4.39
C LEU A 5 -7.73 10.96 -5.55
N ASP A 6 -7.17 11.99 -6.15
CA ASP A 6 -7.66 12.61 -7.37
C ASP A 6 -6.82 12.16 -8.57
N ILE A 7 -7.35 12.31 -9.77
CA ILE A 7 -6.63 11.98 -11.00
C ILE A 7 -5.30 12.73 -11.08
N LYS A 8 -5.28 13.99 -10.68
CA LYS A 8 -4.08 14.85 -10.71
C LYS A 8 -2.96 14.40 -9.78
N ASP A 9 -3.27 13.55 -8.78
CA ASP A 9 -2.29 13.10 -7.79
C ASP A 9 -1.35 12.02 -8.35
N VAL A 10 -1.68 11.44 -9.49
CA VAL A 10 -0.89 10.38 -10.13
C VAL A 10 0.09 10.96 -11.12
N ASP A 11 1.38 10.64 -10.95
CA ASP A 11 2.46 11.01 -11.86
C ASP A 11 3.06 9.76 -12.49
N PHE A 12 2.68 9.46 -13.72
CA PHE A 12 3.20 8.29 -14.45
C PHE A 12 4.63 8.47 -14.94
N LYS A 13 5.09 9.70 -15.05
CA LYS A 13 6.47 9.95 -15.48
C LYS A 13 7.47 9.46 -14.42
N ASN A 14 7.16 9.67 -13.17
CA ASN A 14 8.01 9.28 -12.03
C ASN A 14 7.46 8.10 -11.24
N ASN A 15 6.35 7.50 -11.67
CA ASN A 15 5.66 6.41 -10.98
C ASN A 15 5.38 6.74 -9.51
N GLY A 16 4.81 7.92 -9.28
CA GLY A 16 4.51 8.40 -7.94
C GLY A 16 3.06 8.84 -7.78
N ILE A 17 2.59 8.79 -6.56
CA ILE A 17 1.28 9.29 -6.16
C ILE A 17 1.46 10.23 -4.97
N MET A 18 0.89 11.43 -5.07
CA MET A 18 0.84 12.37 -3.96
C MET A 18 -0.28 11.97 -3.02
N VAL A 19 0.06 11.57 -1.80
CA VAL A 19 -0.89 11.15 -0.77
C VAL A 19 -0.98 12.23 0.29
N THR A 20 -2.20 12.61 0.63
CA THR A 20 -2.46 13.53 1.75
C THR A 20 -2.89 12.71 2.96
N ARG A 21 -2.10 12.79 4.02
CA ARG A 21 -2.32 12.05 5.25
C ARG A 21 -3.19 12.84 6.22
N LYS A 22 -3.65 12.14 7.25
CA LYS A 22 -4.39 12.76 8.36
C LYS A 22 -3.55 13.91 8.93
N GLY A 23 -4.17 15.09 9.02
CA GLY A 23 -3.48 16.33 9.46
C GLY A 23 -2.93 17.19 8.32
N GLY A 24 -3.19 16.82 7.06
CA GLY A 24 -2.81 17.61 5.89
C GLY A 24 -1.40 17.40 5.37
N ASN A 25 -0.61 16.57 6.01
CA ASN A 25 0.75 16.25 5.55
C ASN A 25 0.70 15.47 4.24
N GLN A 26 1.50 15.92 3.27
CA GLN A 26 1.60 15.27 1.97
C GLN A 26 2.92 14.52 1.84
N MET A 27 2.88 13.38 1.17
CA MET A 27 4.08 12.65 0.79
C MET A 27 3.87 11.96 -0.55
N VAL A 28 4.95 11.72 -1.26
CA VAL A 28 4.93 10.93 -2.49
C VAL A 28 5.16 9.47 -2.14
N VAL A 29 4.27 8.61 -2.63
CA VAL A 29 4.42 7.15 -2.55
C VAL A 29 4.73 6.66 -3.96
N TYR A 30 5.79 5.86 -4.10
CA TYR A 30 6.19 5.33 -5.40
C TYR A 30 5.60 3.93 -5.62
N PHE A 31 5.33 3.62 -6.88
CA PHE A 31 4.82 2.31 -7.27
C PHE A 31 5.66 1.72 -8.41
N GLY A 32 5.63 0.39 -8.52
CA GLY A 32 6.34 -0.32 -9.58
C GLY A 32 5.55 -0.40 -10.87
N ASP A 33 6.16 -1.05 -11.87
CA ASP A 33 5.60 -1.13 -13.22
C ASP A 33 4.27 -1.89 -13.27
N GLU A 34 4.07 -2.89 -12.45
CA GLU A 34 2.80 -3.63 -12.38
C GLU A 34 1.64 -2.73 -11.98
N VAL A 35 1.85 -1.90 -10.97
CA VAL A 35 0.83 -0.95 -10.51
C VAL A 35 0.63 0.14 -11.55
N ALA A 36 1.71 0.64 -12.16
CA ALA A 36 1.65 1.64 -13.23
C ALA A 36 0.77 1.14 -14.38
N GLU A 37 0.98 -0.09 -14.82
CA GLU A 37 0.20 -0.68 -15.91
C GLU A 37 -1.27 -0.84 -15.53
N ALA A 38 -1.55 -1.34 -14.33
CA ALA A 38 -2.92 -1.48 -13.82
C ALA A 38 -3.64 -0.14 -13.76
N LEU A 39 -2.98 0.91 -13.26
CA LEU A 39 -3.55 2.26 -13.19
C LEU A 39 -3.80 2.85 -14.57
N LYS A 40 -2.85 2.69 -15.49
CA LYS A 40 -3.01 3.17 -16.89
C LYS A 40 -4.20 2.49 -17.56
N ASN A 41 -4.33 1.18 -17.41
CA ASN A 41 -5.44 0.41 -17.97
C ASN A 41 -6.78 0.85 -17.36
N TYR A 42 -6.84 1.06 -16.08
CA TYR A 42 -8.04 1.56 -15.40
C TYR A 42 -8.41 2.96 -15.91
N MET A 43 -7.45 3.87 -15.98
CA MET A 43 -7.69 5.27 -16.37
C MET A 43 -8.07 5.40 -17.84
N ALA A 44 -7.49 4.60 -18.72
CA ALA A 44 -7.82 4.60 -20.15
C ALA A 44 -9.09 3.82 -20.47
N GLY A 45 -9.48 2.87 -19.62
CA GLY A 45 -10.67 2.03 -19.82
C GLY A 45 -11.84 2.48 -18.96
N ASP A 46 -12.04 1.78 -17.85
CA ASP A 46 -13.23 1.95 -17.00
C ASP A 46 -13.42 3.38 -16.49
N ARG A 47 -12.32 4.04 -16.09
CA ARG A 47 -12.39 5.42 -15.56
C ARG A 47 -12.79 6.43 -16.64
N GLU A 48 -12.23 6.31 -17.82
CA GLU A 48 -12.55 7.22 -18.93
C GLU A 48 -13.98 7.00 -19.43
N ALA A 49 -14.44 5.76 -19.46
CA ALA A 49 -15.80 5.41 -19.87
C ALA A 49 -16.85 5.81 -18.83
N ALA A 50 -16.45 6.01 -17.57
CA ALA A 50 -17.34 6.43 -16.52
C ALA A 50 -17.76 7.88 -16.69
N THR A 51 -19.02 8.19 -16.39
CA THR A 51 -19.54 9.56 -16.37
C THR A 51 -19.74 9.97 -14.93
N PRO A 52 -18.74 10.63 -14.27
CA PRO A 52 -18.89 10.97 -12.87
C PRO A 52 -20.07 11.89 -12.61
N LEU A 53 -20.71 11.74 -11.46
CA LEU A 53 -21.73 12.69 -11.03
C LEU A 53 -21.09 14.04 -10.72
N PRO A 54 -21.89 15.15 -10.79
CA PRO A 54 -21.37 16.48 -10.45
C PRO A 54 -20.69 16.49 -9.07
N GLY A 55 -19.51 17.09 -9.01
CA GLY A 55 -18.68 17.13 -7.80
C GLY A 55 -17.72 15.96 -7.63
N HIS A 56 -17.79 14.92 -8.48
CA HIS A 56 -16.96 13.72 -8.39
C HIS A 56 -16.02 13.54 -9.59
N GLU A 57 -15.88 14.53 -10.43
CA GLU A 57 -15.10 14.46 -11.69
C GLU A 57 -13.60 14.27 -11.45
N GLN A 58 -13.09 14.77 -10.33
CA GLN A 58 -11.66 14.71 -10.00
C GLN A 58 -11.25 13.41 -9.33
N ALA A 59 -12.21 12.64 -8.81
CA ALA A 59 -11.92 11.40 -8.09
C ALA A 59 -11.21 10.38 -8.98
N LEU A 60 -10.10 9.82 -8.50
CA LEU A 60 -9.40 8.76 -9.22
C LEU A 60 -10.26 7.49 -9.27
N PHE A 61 -10.77 7.07 -8.12
CA PHE A 61 -11.57 5.86 -8.01
C PHE A 61 -13.06 6.19 -7.84
N LEU A 62 -13.86 5.67 -8.76
CA LEU A 62 -15.31 5.85 -8.77
C LEU A 62 -16.01 4.54 -8.43
N SER A 63 -17.11 4.65 -7.67
CA SER A 63 -18.01 3.53 -7.42
C SER A 63 -18.92 3.27 -8.63
N THR A 64 -19.66 2.17 -8.60
CA THR A 64 -20.67 1.85 -9.63
C THR A 64 -21.78 2.90 -9.70
N GLN A 65 -21.94 3.71 -8.66
CA GLN A 65 -22.89 4.84 -8.61
C GLN A 65 -22.31 6.14 -9.19
N ARG A 66 -21.12 6.09 -9.80
CA ARG A 66 -20.42 7.23 -10.42
C ARG A 66 -20.01 8.31 -9.41
N LYS A 67 -19.84 7.93 -8.16
CA LYS A 67 -19.36 8.79 -7.07
C LYS A 67 -17.95 8.36 -6.66
N ARG A 68 -17.23 9.27 -6.01
CA ARG A 68 -15.96 8.92 -5.37
C ARG A 68 -16.17 7.68 -4.49
N MET A 69 -15.31 6.67 -4.67
CA MET A 69 -15.41 5.44 -3.88
C MET A 69 -15.20 5.74 -2.40
N GLY A 70 -16.02 5.15 -1.54
CA GLY A 70 -15.90 5.30 -0.10
C GLY A 70 -15.05 4.20 0.53
N VAL A 71 -14.65 4.41 1.77
CA VAL A 71 -13.83 3.44 2.53
C VAL A 71 -14.51 2.07 2.59
N GLN A 72 -15.82 2.04 2.88
CA GLN A 72 -16.55 0.77 2.96
C GLN A 72 -16.57 0.01 1.64
N ALA A 73 -16.66 0.72 0.53
CA ALA A 73 -16.63 0.10 -0.81
C ALA A 73 -15.28 -0.57 -1.08
N VAL A 74 -14.17 0.06 -0.67
CA VAL A 74 -12.83 -0.51 -0.79
C VAL A 74 -12.69 -1.76 0.09
N GLU A 75 -13.17 -1.70 1.33
CA GLU A 75 -13.15 -2.84 2.24
C GLU A 75 -13.93 -4.02 1.67
N ASN A 76 -15.11 -3.76 1.12
CA ASN A 76 -15.95 -4.80 0.50
C ASN A 76 -15.28 -5.40 -0.74
N MET A 77 -14.63 -4.57 -1.55
CA MET A 77 -13.89 -5.02 -2.74
C MET A 77 -12.72 -5.93 -2.36
N VAL A 78 -11.91 -5.52 -1.40
CA VAL A 78 -10.78 -6.32 -0.90
C VAL A 78 -11.28 -7.66 -0.38
N LYS A 79 -12.35 -7.65 0.40
CA LYS A 79 -12.97 -8.84 0.96
C LYS A 79 -13.47 -9.79 -0.13
N LYS A 80 -14.11 -9.24 -1.17
CA LYS A 80 -14.63 -10.00 -2.31
C LYS A 80 -13.51 -10.75 -3.03
N TYR A 81 -12.44 -10.06 -3.39
CA TYR A 81 -11.33 -10.68 -4.12
C TYR A 81 -10.49 -11.62 -3.25
N ALA A 82 -10.31 -11.29 -1.99
CA ALA A 82 -9.57 -12.14 -1.05
C ALA A 82 -10.26 -13.49 -0.83
N ARG A 83 -11.60 -13.53 -0.80
CA ARG A 83 -12.37 -14.77 -0.65
C ARG A 83 -12.14 -15.76 -1.79
N GLN A 84 -11.78 -15.28 -2.97
CA GLN A 84 -11.48 -16.15 -4.12
C GLN A 84 -10.17 -16.90 -3.93
N VAL A 85 -9.25 -16.36 -3.14
CA VAL A 85 -7.91 -16.92 -2.91
C VAL A 85 -7.83 -17.60 -1.54
N THR A 86 -8.36 -16.98 -0.51
CA THR A 86 -8.30 -17.48 0.88
C THR A 86 -9.68 -17.37 1.54
N PRO A 87 -10.63 -18.28 1.22
CA PRO A 87 -12.01 -18.15 1.71
C PRO A 87 -12.16 -18.21 3.23
N ASN A 88 -11.19 -18.83 3.92
CA ASN A 88 -11.25 -19.00 5.39
C ASN A 88 -10.54 -17.89 6.18
N LYS A 89 -9.96 -16.90 5.50
CA LYS A 89 -9.28 -15.79 6.14
C LYS A 89 -10.02 -14.47 5.91
N LYS A 90 -10.13 -13.69 6.97
CA LYS A 90 -10.67 -12.33 6.86
C LYS A 90 -9.55 -11.38 6.46
N ILE A 91 -9.56 -10.96 5.19
CA ILE A 91 -8.57 -10.02 4.66
C ILE A 91 -9.20 -8.63 4.55
N THR A 92 -8.49 -7.65 5.10
CA THR A 92 -8.89 -6.23 5.11
C THR A 92 -7.78 -5.40 4.47
N PRO A 93 -8.03 -4.13 4.10
CA PRO A 93 -6.95 -3.23 3.67
C PRO A 93 -5.80 -3.14 4.67
N HIS A 94 -6.08 -3.13 5.97
CA HIS A 94 -5.05 -3.17 7.01
C HIS A 94 -4.18 -4.42 6.94
N LYS A 95 -4.77 -5.56 6.65
CA LYS A 95 -4.02 -6.82 6.47
C LYS A 95 -3.10 -6.73 5.26
N LEU A 96 -3.56 -6.16 4.16
CA LEU A 96 -2.73 -5.94 2.97
C LEU A 96 -1.56 -5.00 3.28
N ARG A 97 -1.81 -3.93 4.01
CA ARG A 97 -0.78 -3.00 4.45
C ARG A 97 0.27 -3.69 5.33
N SER A 98 -0.16 -4.49 6.31
CA SER A 98 0.73 -5.24 7.19
C SER A 98 1.56 -6.26 6.42
N THR A 99 0.96 -6.94 5.45
CA THR A 99 1.66 -7.89 4.59
C THR A 99 2.74 -7.20 3.75
N TYR A 100 2.42 -6.04 3.19
CA TYR A 100 3.37 -5.23 2.45
C TYR A 100 4.56 -4.81 3.33
N GLY A 101 4.29 -4.30 4.53
CA GLY A 101 5.32 -3.88 5.46
C GLY A 101 6.22 -5.03 5.90
N THR A 102 5.64 -6.20 6.16
CA THR A 102 6.38 -7.42 6.50
C THR A 102 7.29 -7.86 5.36
N SER A 103 6.79 -7.87 4.13
CA SER A 103 7.58 -8.23 2.95
C SER A 103 8.71 -7.25 2.72
N LEU A 104 8.45 -5.96 2.85
CA LEU A 104 9.45 -4.91 2.69
C LEU A 104 10.55 -5.06 3.74
N TYR A 105 10.20 -5.34 4.98
CA TYR A 105 11.18 -5.54 6.03
C TYR A 105 12.03 -6.78 5.80
N LYS A 106 11.42 -7.88 5.38
CA LYS A 106 12.16 -9.12 5.04
C LYS A 106 13.16 -8.90 3.91
N GLU A 107 12.78 -8.11 2.91
CA GLU A 107 13.65 -7.84 1.74
C GLU A 107 14.77 -6.85 2.06
N THR A 108 14.50 -5.81 2.82
CA THR A 108 15.44 -4.71 3.04
C THR A 108 16.17 -4.76 4.37
N GLY A 109 15.56 -5.33 5.40
CA GLY A 109 16.10 -5.30 6.75
C GLY A 109 16.13 -3.92 7.39
N ASP A 110 15.50 -2.94 6.77
CA ASP A 110 15.55 -1.54 7.18
C ASP A 110 14.21 -1.11 7.79
N ILE A 111 14.15 -1.11 9.11
CA ILE A 111 12.92 -0.75 9.84
C ILE A 111 12.56 0.73 9.66
N TYR A 112 13.53 1.59 9.46
CA TYR A 112 13.29 3.02 9.25
C TYR A 112 12.65 3.25 7.89
N LEU A 113 13.09 2.51 6.87
CA LEU A 113 12.48 2.54 5.54
C LEU A 113 11.02 2.08 5.61
N VAL A 114 10.74 0.98 6.33
CA VAL A 114 9.38 0.47 6.49
C VAL A 114 8.50 1.51 7.18
N ALA A 115 8.98 2.11 8.27
CA ALA A 115 8.25 3.15 8.99
C ALA A 115 7.95 4.36 8.08
N ASP A 116 8.94 4.78 7.30
CA ASP A 116 8.79 5.91 6.37
C ASP A 116 7.74 5.61 5.28
N VAL A 117 7.86 4.46 4.62
CA VAL A 117 6.95 4.05 3.55
C VAL A 117 5.52 3.88 4.06
N LEU A 118 5.33 3.29 5.25
CA LEU A 118 4.02 3.15 5.87
C LEU A 118 3.52 4.46 6.50
N GLY A 119 4.41 5.45 6.64
CA GLY A 119 4.06 6.73 7.21
C GLY A 119 3.86 6.73 8.72
N HIS A 120 4.52 5.84 9.42
CA HIS A 120 4.54 5.85 10.86
C HIS A 120 5.40 7.03 11.34
N LYS A 121 4.84 7.90 12.17
CA LYS A 121 5.58 9.02 12.77
C LYS A 121 6.61 8.54 13.77
N ASP A 122 6.31 7.43 14.47
CA ASP A 122 7.17 6.84 15.47
C ASP A 122 7.66 5.46 14.99
N VAL A 123 8.96 5.35 14.77
CA VAL A 123 9.60 4.09 14.36
C VAL A 123 9.45 2.98 15.41
N ASN A 124 9.25 3.32 16.68
CA ASN A 124 9.07 2.35 17.75
C ASN A 124 7.80 1.50 17.56
N THR A 125 6.74 2.10 17.03
CA THR A 125 5.52 1.37 16.67
C THR A 125 5.83 0.27 15.65
N THR A 126 6.62 0.60 14.64
CA THR A 126 7.03 -0.35 13.60
C THR A 126 7.96 -1.42 14.16
N LYS A 127 8.95 -1.05 14.97
CA LYS A 127 9.88 -1.99 15.61
C LYS A 127 9.15 -3.02 16.47
N LYS A 128 8.19 -2.57 17.27
CA LYS A 128 7.40 -3.45 18.13
C LYS A 128 6.62 -4.48 17.31
N HIS A 129 6.06 -4.06 16.18
CA HIS A 129 5.28 -4.93 15.30
C HIS A 129 6.15 -6.03 14.65
N TYR A 130 7.42 -5.74 14.37
CA TYR A 130 8.33 -6.66 13.67
C TYR A 130 9.39 -7.31 14.57
N ALA A 131 9.20 -7.29 15.87
CA ALA A 131 10.17 -7.84 16.85
C ALA A 131 10.51 -9.32 16.61
N ALA A 132 9.53 -10.13 16.21
CA ALA A 132 9.76 -11.56 15.93
C ALA A 132 10.67 -11.76 14.71
N ILE A 133 10.56 -10.91 13.70
CA ILE A 133 11.43 -10.95 12.50
C ILE A 133 12.86 -10.59 12.90
N ASP A 134 13.04 -9.59 13.77
CA ASP A 134 14.34 -9.19 14.29
C ASP A 134 15.01 -10.31 15.06
N ASP A 135 14.26 -11.05 15.89
CA ASP A 135 14.80 -12.18 16.65
C ASP A 135 15.32 -13.28 15.70
N ASN A 136 14.55 -13.62 14.68
CA ASN A 136 14.99 -14.57 13.64
C ASN A 136 16.26 -14.11 12.92
N ARG A 137 16.38 -12.83 12.64
CA ARG A 137 17.59 -12.25 12.03
C ARG A 137 18.80 -12.35 12.92
N ARG A 138 18.62 -12.09 14.23
CA ARG A 138 19.70 -12.25 15.21
C ARG A 138 20.18 -13.70 15.29
N ARG A 139 19.29 -14.65 15.24
CA ARG A 139 19.61 -16.08 15.22
C ARG A 139 20.39 -16.47 13.98
N LYS A 140 19.96 -15.97 12.81
CA LYS A 140 20.70 -16.20 11.54
C LYS A 140 22.06 -15.55 11.57
N ALA A 141 22.20 -14.38 12.17
CA ALA A 141 23.48 -13.67 12.30
C ALA A 141 24.52 -14.50 13.05
N ALA A 142 24.09 -15.28 14.05
CA ALA A 142 25.02 -16.11 14.82
C ALA A 142 25.75 -17.15 13.97
N SER A 143 25.15 -17.61 12.87
CA SER A 143 25.76 -18.58 11.95
C SER A 143 26.30 -17.97 10.65
N ALA A 144 26.15 -16.66 10.46
CA ALA A 144 26.56 -15.97 9.26
C ALA A 144 28.09 -15.82 9.15
N VAL A 145 28.79 -15.77 10.29
CA VAL A 145 30.26 -15.66 10.35
C VAL A 145 30.84 -17.00 10.72
N LYS A 146 31.72 -17.51 9.86
CA LYS A 146 32.44 -18.78 10.09
C LYS A 146 33.80 -18.50 10.69
N LEU A 147 33.88 -18.59 12.00
CA LEU A 147 35.11 -18.23 12.74
C LEU A 147 36.31 -19.08 12.38
N ARG A 148 36.12 -20.33 11.95
CA ARG A 148 37.19 -21.23 11.58
C ARG A 148 37.85 -20.92 10.22
N GLU A 149 37.20 -20.10 9.40
CA GLU A 149 37.68 -19.72 8.07
C GLU A 149 38.37 -18.35 8.06
N ILE A 150 38.42 -17.72 9.22
CA ILE A 150 39.08 -16.43 9.43
C ILE A 150 40.56 -16.66 9.83
#